data_e64fc14f4aa3b80a61f02be504bd3747
#
_entry.id   e64fc14f4aa3b80a61f02be504bd3747
#
_cell.length_a   1.000
_cell.length_b   1.000
_cell.length_c   1.000
_cell.angle_alpha   90.00
_cell.angle_beta   90.00
_cell.angle_gamma   90.00
#
_symmetry.space_group_name_H-M   'P 1'
#
loop_
_entity.id
_entity.type
_entity.pdbx_description
1 polymer ?
#
loop_
_entity_poly.entity_id
_entity_poly.type
_entity_poly.pdbx_seq_one_letter_code
_entity_poly.pdbx_strand_id
1 'polypeptide(L)'
;MRIDHATPPPPPTAAVPAAVRQPRVVVALHEGFYGAASGTGFSNRAFLTALARLLPPGHLSVITPHVPETAGAHDRRWADEVQQMLRQAEADVITIPEVQAAPDSIHGSAQLCDLSGEAAVRIADRASRCLLIGLDIPFLGLAPYTSPTTDLLLVPRSTTALTRPKDMSRVRWERDALRAATVRGGRIGAISSHMRGHLVVSYAVPRGSIVSVPNGLIQEEMARPTSVPPLPFKARAGFILAMGRAVPTKGFDDLLEALRLLKERGFRAPHLVLAAVTSDEHERPTSYQEDLAARIRAYGLDATLITRFTPAIRAWLHNPALRAVVVPSREEPFGRIPLEAFAAGAGPVVATTAGGLAQTVVEGETGFTAAPRDARSLASALHRALTVLPRERDRLRSTGATLVRSRHDYEASIGSVVERIAPWALVPASSAVGRVR
;
A
#
# COMPACT_ATOMS: atom_id res chain seq x y z
N MET A 1 44.65 74.87 18.40
CA MET A 1 43.20 74.42 18.32
C MET A 1 43.16 73.42 17.22
N ARG A 2 43.15 72.09 17.58
CA ARG A 2 43.03 70.97 16.65
C ARG A 2 41.58 70.54 16.60
N ILE A 3 41.00 70.53 15.41
CA ILE A 3 39.65 70.08 15.18
C ILE A 3 39.71 68.57 14.96
N ASP A 4 39.18 67.79 15.87
CA ASP A 4 39.02 66.34 15.74
C ASP A 4 37.87 66.04 14.73
N HIS A 5 38.26 65.45 13.59
CA HIS A 5 37.29 64.92 12.64
C HIS A 5 36.78 63.54 13.16
N ALA A 6 35.57 63.53 13.78
CA ALA A 6 34.88 62.29 14.14
C ALA A 6 34.47 61.56 12.86
N THR A 7 34.94 60.30 12.69
CA THR A 7 34.54 59.39 11.61
C THR A 7 33.04 59.05 11.77
N PRO A 8 32.23 59.12 10.72
CA PRO A 8 30.83 58.78 10.79
C PRO A 8 30.65 57.29 11.12
N PRO A 9 29.60 56.90 11.85
CA PRO A 9 29.33 55.51 12.19
C PRO A 9 29.06 54.70 10.89
N PRO A 10 29.42 53.37 10.87
CA PRO A 10 29.16 52.52 9.73
C PRO A 10 27.65 52.45 9.46
N PRO A 11 27.22 52.28 8.20
CA PRO A 11 25.80 52.13 7.87
C PRO A 11 25.24 50.86 8.53
N PRO A 12 23.96 50.89 8.94
CA PRO A 12 23.34 49.72 9.57
C PRO A 12 23.43 48.52 8.63
N THR A 13 23.93 47.42 9.15
CA THR A 13 24.01 46.13 8.42
C THR A 13 22.60 45.78 7.94
N ALA A 14 22.43 45.65 6.62
CA ALA A 14 21.14 45.26 6.05
C ALA A 14 20.71 43.95 6.69
N ALA A 15 19.53 43.96 7.33
CA ALA A 15 18.95 42.78 7.91
C ALA A 15 18.85 41.72 6.80
N VAL A 16 19.50 40.57 6.99
CA VAL A 16 19.36 39.42 6.12
C VAL A 16 17.85 39.11 6.07
N PRO A 17 17.21 39.11 4.88
CA PRO A 17 15.78 38.82 4.80
C PRO A 17 15.52 37.47 5.45
N ALA A 18 14.59 37.42 6.40
CA ALA A 18 14.19 36.16 7.03
C ALA A 18 13.80 35.19 5.92
N ALA A 19 14.49 34.05 5.85
CA ALA A 19 14.23 33.04 4.84
C ALA A 19 12.73 32.73 4.82
N VAL A 20 12.09 32.90 3.66
CA VAL A 20 10.65 32.64 3.50
C VAL A 20 10.41 31.17 3.84
N ARG A 21 9.69 30.92 4.95
CA ARG A 21 9.37 29.55 5.37
C ARG A 21 8.49 28.92 4.30
N GLN A 22 8.95 27.81 3.77
CA GLN A 22 8.20 27.03 2.77
C GLN A 22 7.22 26.06 3.44
N PRO A 23 6.10 25.71 2.79
CA PRO A 23 5.23 24.65 3.28
C PRO A 23 5.91 23.29 3.15
N ARG A 24 5.54 22.34 4.03
CA ARG A 24 6.11 20.99 4.06
C ARG A 24 5.03 19.92 4.11
N VAL A 25 5.24 18.84 3.36
CA VAL A 25 4.49 17.58 3.50
C VAL A 25 5.45 16.56 4.10
N VAL A 26 5.10 16.06 5.27
CA VAL A 26 5.92 15.11 6.04
C VAL A 26 5.22 13.76 6.04
N VAL A 27 5.92 12.72 5.60
CA VAL A 27 5.40 11.35 5.56
C VAL A 27 6.19 10.47 6.53
N ALA A 28 5.49 9.90 7.52
CA ALA A 28 6.03 8.86 8.38
C ALA A 28 5.60 7.49 7.88
N LEU A 29 6.57 6.61 7.58
CA LEU A 29 6.33 5.25 7.14
C LEU A 29 7.41 4.30 7.64
N HIS A 30 7.04 3.02 7.79
CA HIS A 30 7.95 1.93 8.16
C HIS A 30 8.18 1.01 6.94
N GLU A 31 7.13 0.33 6.47
CA GLU A 31 7.20 -0.58 5.33
C GLU A 31 7.06 0.18 4.01
N GLY A 32 7.87 -0.18 3.02
CA GLY A 32 7.85 0.42 1.68
C GLY A 32 9.01 1.36 1.37
N PHE A 33 9.86 1.69 2.36
CA PHE A 33 11.08 2.46 2.15
C PHE A 33 12.28 1.55 1.82
N TYR A 34 12.63 0.65 2.73
CA TYR A 34 13.76 -0.28 2.54
C TYR A 34 13.39 -1.58 1.84
N GLY A 35 12.12 -1.88 1.73
CA GLY A 35 11.61 -3.09 1.12
C GLY A 35 10.10 -3.21 1.25
N ALA A 36 9.52 -4.27 0.71
CA ALA A 36 8.11 -4.58 0.82
C ALA A 36 7.93 -6.05 1.20
N ALA A 37 7.66 -6.27 2.46
CA ALA A 37 7.28 -7.58 2.97
C ALA A 37 5.84 -7.96 2.61
N SER A 38 5.00 -6.99 2.23
CA SER A 38 3.56 -7.17 2.01
C SER A 38 2.98 -6.22 0.97
N GLY A 39 1.70 -6.39 0.65
CA GLY A 39 0.94 -5.45 -0.19
C GLY A 39 0.92 -4.02 0.36
N THR A 40 1.08 -3.86 1.67
CA THR A 40 1.23 -2.56 2.35
C THR A 40 2.47 -1.82 1.88
N GLY A 41 3.63 -2.48 1.86
CA GLY A 41 4.88 -1.87 1.41
C GLY A 41 4.81 -1.37 -0.03
N PHE A 42 4.22 -2.15 -0.94
CA PHE A 42 3.96 -1.71 -2.31
C PHE A 42 3.04 -0.49 -2.37
N SER A 43 1.97 -0.47 -1.56
CA SER A 43 1.05 0.68 -1.51
C SER A 43 1.71 1.92 -0.93
N ASN A 44 2.56 1.77 0.08
CA ASN A 44 3.27 2.89 0.70
C ASN A 44 4.33 3.47 -0.24
N ARG A 45 5.08 2.61 -0.96
CA ARG A 45 6.00 3.08 -2.00
C ARG A 45 5.27 3.83 -3.10
N ALA A 46 4.16 3.28 -3.61
CA ALA A 46 3.37 3.95 -4.64
C ALA A 46 2.82 5.31 -4.16
N PHE A 47 2.37 5.39 -2.89
CA PHE A 47 1.93 6.64 -2.28
C PHE A 47 3.07 7.67 -2.22
N LEU A 48 4.25 7.24 -1.76
CA LEU A 48 5.43 8.09 -1.68
C LEU A 48 5.87 8.58 -3.06
N THR A 49 5.87 7.69 -4.06
CA THR A 49 6.18 8.03 -5.46
C THR A 49 5.20 9.06 -6.02
N ALA A 50 3.90 8.89 -5.77
CA ALA A 50 2.88 9.86 -6.20
C ALA A 50 3.12 11.24 -5.57
N LEU A 51 3.40 11.31 -4.27
CA LEU A 51 3.72 12.58 -3.61
C LEU A 51 4.99 13.23 -4.16
N ALA A 52 6.06 12.45 -4.35
CA ALA A 52 7.33 12.95 -4.88
C ALA A 52 7.20 13.59 -6.27
N ARG A 53 6.21 13.15 -7.06
CA ARG A 53 5.91 13.72 -8.39
C ARG A 53 4.95 14.90 -8.36
N LEU A 54 4.04 14.91 -7.38
CA LEU A 54 2.99 15.93 -7.29
C LEU A 54 3.47 17.20 -6.59
N LEU A 55 4.38 17.07 -5.64
CA LEU A 55 4.84 18.19 -4.82
C LEU A 55 5.97 18.97 -5.52
N PRO A 56 6.05 20.29 -5.31
CA PRO A 56 7.22 21.05 -5.75
C PRO A 56 8.52 20.50 -5.13
N PRO A 57 9.67 20.59 -5.83
CA PRO A 57 10.96 20.16 -5.31
C PRO A 57 11.24 20.75 -3.92
N GLY A 58 11.77 19.94 -3.02
CA GLY A 58 12.08 20.35 -1.65
C GLY A 58 10.89 20.48 -0.69
N HIS A 59 9.64 20.23 -1.11
CA HIS A 59 8.46 20.30 -0.22
C HIS A 59 8.17 19.00 0.52
N LEU A 60 8.75 17.88 0.11
CA LEU A 60 8.55 16.56 0.73
C LEU A 60 9.64 16.29 1.77
N SER A 61 9.23 15.78 2.92
CA SER A 61 10.12 15.20 3.93
C SER A 61 9.62 13.81 4.29
N VAL A 62 10.52 12.84 4.40
CA VAL A 62 10.19 11.44 4.68
C VAL A 62 10.87 11.02 5.98
N ILE A 63 10.10 10.50 6.92
CA ILE A 63 10.58 9.98 8.19
C ILE A 63 10.43 8.46 8.17
N THR A 64 11.54 7.73 8.36
CA THR A 64 11.55 6.28 8.35
C THR A 64 12.51 5.75 9.43
N PRO A 65 12.19 4.65 10.14
CA PRO A 65 13.15 4.04 11.05
C PRO A 65 14.31 3.42 10.26
N HIS A 66 15.48 3.38 10.87
CA HIS A 66 16.60 2.63 10.35
C HIS A 66 16.27 1.14 10.28
N VAL A 67 16.54 0.52 9.14
CA VAL A 67 16.45 -0.93 8.94
C VAL A 67 17.82 -1.41 8.49
N PRO A 68 18.51 -2.25 9.27
CA PRO A 68 19.83 -2.76 8.91
C PRO A 68 19.81 -3.53 7.58
N GLU A 69 20.88 -3.44 6.79
CA GLU A 69 21.01 -4.18 5.53
C GLU A 69 20.95 -5.71 5.72
N THR A 70 21.26 -6.18 6.93
CA THR A 70 21.19 -7.60 7.31
C THR A 70 19.79 -8.06 7.68
N ALA A 71 18.83 -7.14 7.82
CA ALA A 71 17.45 -7.50 8.13
C ALA A 71 16.73 -8.05 6.88
N GLY A 72 16.01 -9.16 7.04
CA GLY A 72 15.23 -9.77 5.92
C GLY A 72 14.18 -8.87 5.29
N ALA A 73 13.82 -7.77 5.96
CA ALA A 73 12.93 -6.73 5.42
C ALA A 73 13.66 -5.70 4.52
N HIS A 74 15.01 -5.75 4.44
CA HIS A 74 15.82 -4.84 3.64
C HIS A 74 16.12 -5.44 2.26
N ASP A 75 15.58 -4.83 1.22
CA ASP A 75 15.93 -5.09 -0.18
C ASP A 75 16.76 -3.91 -0.70
N ARG A 76 18.07 -4.13 -0.91
CA ARG A 76 19.00 -3.08 -1.32
C ARG A 76 18.58 -2.39 -2.60
N ARG A 77 18.19 -3.15 -3.62
CA ARG A 77 17.75 -2.58 -4.89
C ARG A 77 16.50 -1.70 -4.73
N TRP A 78 15.55 -2.17 -3.94
CA TRP A 78 14.35 -1.40 -3.62
C TRP A 78 14.69 -0.10 -2.89
N ALA A 79 15.53 -0.17 -1.86
CA ALA A 79 15.96 1.00 -1.08
C ALA A 79 16.69 2.02 -1.96
N ASP A 80 17.60 1.57 -2.82
CA ASP A 80 18.33 2.41 -3.77
C ASP A 80 17.36 3.14 -4.75
N GLU A 81 16.38 2.42 -5.30
CA GLU A 81 15.36 3.00 -6.19
C GLU A 81 14.51 4.06 -5.48
N VAL A 82 14.08 3.80 -4.23
CA VAL A 82 13.30 4.77 -3.43
C VAL A 82 14.14 6.00 -3.10
N GLN A 83 15.38 5.81 -2.66
CA GLN A 83 16.28 6.93 -2.35
C GLN A 83 16.60 7.76 -3.60
N GLN A 84 16.80 7.12 -4.75
CA GLN A 84 17.01 7.83 -6.00
C GLN A 84 15.80 8.69 -6.39
N MET A 85 14.61 8.16 -6.29
CA MET A 85 13.36 8.87 -6.56
C MET A 85 13.21 10.08 -5.63
N LEU A 86 13.50 9.93 -4.34
CA LEU A 86 13.44 11.03 -3.36
C LEU A 86 14.50 12.10 -3.61
N ARG A 87 15.73 11.72 -3.99
CA ARG A 87 16.77 12.69 -4.41
C ARG A 87 16.33 13.51 -5.62
N GLN A 88 15.68 12.89 -6.61
CA GLN A 88 15.14 13.59 -7.79
C GLN A 88 14.03 14.60 -7.43
N ALA A 89 13.27 14.32 -6.38
CA ALA A 89 12.25 15.23 -5.84
C ALA A 89 12.82 16.26 -4.85
N GLU A 90 14.15 16.29 -4.62
CA GLU A 90 14.81 17.10 -3.59
C GLU A 90 14.19 16.92 -2.20
N ALA A 91 13.70 15.71 -1.91
CA ALA A 91 13.05 15.41 -0.65
C ALA A 91 14.06 15.17 0.47
N ASP A 92 13.75 15.70 1.67
CA ASP A 92 14.51 15.42 2.87
C ASP A 92 14.18 14.02 3.40
N VAL A 93 15.20 13.20 3.69
CA VAL A 93 15.00 11.90 4.34
C VAL A 93 15.58 11.95 5.75
N ILE A 94 14.72 11.73 6.74
CA ILE A 94 15.06 11.69 8.15
C ILE A 94 14.97 10.25 8.62
N THR A 95 16.11 9.66 8.90
CA THR A 95 16.18 8.33 9.49
C THR A 95 16.15 8.44 11.00
N ILE A 96 15.10 7.89 11.64
CA ILE A 96 15.03 7.77 13.10
C ILE A 96 15.72 6.48 13.56
N PRO A 97 16.13 6.37 14.84
CA PRO A 97 16.75 5.15 15.37
C PRO A 97 15.87 3.91 15.14
N GLU A 98 16.52 2.77 15.04
CA GLU A 98 15.85 1.48 15.00
C GLU A 98 14.98 1.26 16.24
N VAL A 99 13.76 0.81 16.05
CA VAL A 99 12.84 0.45 17.12
C VAL A 99 12.95 -1.05 17.38
N GLN A 100 13.38 -1.43 18.57
CA GLN A 100 13.60 -2.83 18.93
C GLN A 100 12.29 -3.62 19.11
N ALA A 101 11.22 -2.95 19.50
CA ALA A 101 9.90 -3.57 19.64
C ALA A 101 9.25 -3.77 18.26
N ALA A 102 8.54 -4.89 18.11
CA ALA A 102 7.82 -5.16 16.86
C ALA A 102 6.92 -3.97 16.47
N PRO A 103 7.01 -3.45 15.24
CA PRO A 103 6.26 -2.24 14.80
C PRO A 103 4.74 -2.38 14.94
N ASP A 104 4.23 -3.59 14.90
CA ASP A 104 2.80 -3.90 15.06
C ASP A 104 2.37 -4.17 16.51
N SER A 105 3.30 -4.12 17.47
CA SER A 105 2.97 -4.10 18.90
C SER A 105 2.57 -2.69 19.35
N ILE A 106 1.87 -2.57 20.49
CA ILE A 106 1.51 -1.27 21.08
C ILE A 106 2.78 -0.47 21.40
N HIS A 107 3.76 -1.12 22.03
CA HIS A 107 5.01 -0.50 22.43
C HIS A 107 5.83 -0.01 21.22
N GLY A 108 6.00 -0.85 20.19
CA GLY A 108 6.71 -0.48 18.97
C GLY A 108 6.02 0.65 18.20
N SER A 109 4.69 0.62 18.09
CA SER A 109 3.94 1.71 17.49
C SER A 109 4.05 3.02 18.29
N ALA A 110 4.01 2.96 19.62
CA ALA A 110 4.21 4.15 20.45
C ALA A 110 5.60 4.76 20.21
N GLN A 111 6.66 3.96 20.28
CA GLN A 111 8.03 4.43 20.01
C GLN A 111 8.19 5.02 18.60
N LEU A 112 7.60 4.38 17.58
CA LEU A 112 7.62 4.90 16.20
C LEU A 112 6.90 6.25 16.11
N CYS A 113 5.74 6.40 16.77
CA CYS A 113 5.02 7.67 16.82
C CYS A 113 5.81 8.74 17.56
N ASP A 114 6.43 8.42 18.69
CA ASP A 114 7.20 9.38 19.49
C ASP A 114 8.39 9.91 18.69
N LEU A 115 9.25 9.03 18.18
CA LEU A 115 10.44 9.40 17.41
C LEU A 115 10.08 10.14 16.11
N SER A 116 9.07 9.64 15.38
CA SER A 116 8.63 10.28 14.13
C SER A 116 7.92 11.59 14.38
N GLY A 117 7.11 11.68 15.45
CA GLY A 117 6.40 12.88 15.86
C GLY A 117 7.34 14.00 16.25
N GLU A 118 8.36 13.72 17.06
CA GLU A 118 9.40 14.71 17.42
C GLU A 118 10.15 15.21 16.17
N ALA A 119 10.49 14.32 15.24
CA ALA A 119 11.10 14.72 13.97
C ALA A 119 10.16 15.61 13.15
N ALA A 120 8.86 15.26 13.08
CA ALA A 120 7.85 16.04 12.37
C ALA A 120 7.64 17.44 12.98
N VAL A 121 7.64 17.56 14.31
CA VAL A 121 7.56 18.88 15.00
C VAL A 121 8.75 19.76 14.60
N ARG A 122 9.98 19.23 14.62
CA ARG A 122 11.17 20.00 14.21
C ARG A 122 11.11 20.52 12.76
N ILE A 123 10.45 19.77 11.86
CA ILE A 123 10.22 20.20 10.48
C ILE A 123 9.11 21.25 10.44
N ALA A 124 7.99 21.02 11.13
CA ALA A 124 6.83 21.90 11.16
C ALA A 124 7.18 23.29 11.72
N ASP A 125 8.04 23.38 12.75
CA ASP A 125 8.50 24.64 13.34
C ASP A 125 9.27 25.54 12.37
N ARG A 126 9.85 24.93 11.32
CA ARG A 126 10.58 25.65 10.27
C ARG A 126 9.74 25.89 9.01
N ALA A 127 8.57 25.31 8.93
CA ALA A 127 7.64 25.43 7.82
C ALA A 127 6.63 26.57 8.02
N SER A 128 6.06 27.09 6.94
CA SER A 128 4.91 28.03 7.01
C SER A 128 3.62 27.29 7.33
N ARG A 129 3.45 26.08 6.80
CA ARG A 129 2.39 25.10 7.07
C ARG A 129 2.96 23.70 6.90
N CYS A 130 2.35 22.73 7.57
CA CYS A 130 2.76 21.34 7.52
C CYS A 130 1.55 20.43 7.29
N LEU A 131 1.71 19.42 6.42
CA LEU A 131 0.81 18.26 6.35
C LEU A 131 1.59 17.05 6.86
N LEU A 132 1.22 16.53 8.03
CA LEU A 132 1.78 15.30 8.58
C LEU A 132 0.93 14.10 8.12
N ILE A 133 1.56 13.15 7.46
CA ILE A 133 0.92 11.93 6.96
C ILE A 133 1.51 10.73 7.68
N GLY A 134 0.68 9.96 8.40
CA GLY A 134 1.05 8.66 8.97
C GLY A 134 0.56 7.53 8.07
N LEU A 135 1.48 6.75 7.51
CA LEU A 135 1.13 5.60 6.65
C LEU A 135 1.14 4.31 7.46
N ASP A 136 -0.02 3.66 7.49
CA ASP A 136 -0.30 2.38 8.14
C ASP A 136 -0.44 2.44 9.67
N ILE A 137 -0.77 1.27 10.25
CA ILE A 137 -1.13 1.09 11.66
C ILE A 137 -0.08 1.65 12.64
N PRO A 138 1.24 1.46 12.44
CA PRO A 138 2.24 1.93 13.40
C PRO A 138 2.18 3.43 13.70
N PHE A 139 1.65 4.24 12.77
CA PHE A 139 1.65 5.70 12.85
C PHE A 139 0.31 6.32 13.23
N LEU A 140 -0.67 5.53 13.70
CA LEU A 140 -1.98 6.06 14.11
C LEU A 140 -1.90 6.99 15.32
N GLY A 141 -0.86 6.87 16.15
CA GLY A 141 -0.64 7.68 17.36
C GLY A 141 -0.01 9.06 17.14
N LEU A 142 0.09 9.58 15.91
CA LEU A 142 0.79 10.86 15.61
C LEU A 142 0.02 12.12 16.00
N ALA A 143 -1.24 12.03 16.42
CA ALA A 143 -2.05 13.20 16.74
C ALA A 143 -1.45 14.16 17.80
N PRO A 144 -0.74 13.71 18.86
CA PRO A 144 -0.12 14.61 19.86
C PRO A 144 0.94 15.54 19.27
N TYR A 145 1.54 15.19 18.13
CA TYR A 145 2.64 15.93 17.49
C TYR A 145 2.17 16.93 16.42
N THR A 146 0.89 17.29 16.43
CA THR A 146 0.34 18.33 15.56
C THR A 146 0.25 19.68 16.28
N SER A 147 0.50 20.76 15.54
CA SER A 147 0.32 22.16 15.95
C SER A 147 -0.86 22.81 15.20
N PRO A 148 -1.28 24.03 15.52
CA PRO A 148 -2.32 24.73 14.76
C PRO A 148 -2.01 24.93 13.26
N THR A 149 -0.72 24.89 12.89
CA THR A 149 -0.27 25.00 11.51
C THR A 149 -0.01 23.64 10.85
N THR A 150 -0.33 22.53 11.55
CA THR A 150 -0.11 21.16 11.08
C THR A 150 -1.44 20.47 10.81
N ASP A 151 -1.73 20.20 9.54
CA ASP A 151 -2.82 19.31 9.13
C ASP A 151 -2.35 17.84 9.31
N LEU A 152 -3.27 16.93 9.69
CA LEU A 152 -2.97 15.51 9.91
C LEU A 152 -3.79 14.61 8.97
N LEU A 153 -3.12 13.68 8.32
CA LEU A 153 -3.73 12.57 7.57
C LEU A 153 -3.18 11.24 8.04
N LEU A 154 -4.02 10.37 8.57
CA LEU A 154 -3.66 8.98 8.91
C LEU A 154 -4.27 8.03 7.87
N VAL A 155 -3.44 7.17 7.28
CA VAL A 155 -3.89 6.24 6.22
C VAL A 155 -3.64 4.79 6.67
N PRO A 156 -4.55 4.18 7.47
CA PRO A 156 -4.45 2.76 7.82
C PRO A 156 -4.64 1.89 6.57
N ARG A 157 -3.66 1.02 6.28
CA ARG A 157 -3.77 0.04 5.19
C ARG A 157 -4.59 -1.18 5.59
N SER A 158 -4.68 -1.42 6.88
CA SER A 158 -5.49 -2.44 7.54
C SER A 158 -5.80 -1.98 8.96
N THR A 159 -6.39 -2.85 9.78
CA THR A 159 -6.55 -2.64 11.21
C THR A 159 -6.46 -3.96 11.95
N THR A 160 -6.16 -3.90 13.24
CA THR A 160 -6.10 -5.10 14.08
C THR A 160 -7.46 -5.80 14.19
N ALA A 161 -8.57 -5.07 14.20
CA ALA A 161 -9.90 -5.67 14.23
C ALA A 161 -10.23 -6.53 12.99
N LEU A 162 -9.56 -6.28 11.84
CA LEU A 162 -9.67 -7.13 10.65
C LEU A 162 -8.71 -8.33 10.68
N THR A 163 -7.47 -8.13 11.16
CA THR A 163 -6.42 -9.14 11.05
C THR A 163 -6.27 -10.01 12.29
N ARG A 164 -6.49 -9.45 13.47
CA ARG A 164 -6.34 -10.09 14.78
C ARG A 164 -7.45 -9.63 15.73
N PRO A 165 -8.74 -9.93 15.45
CA PRO A 165 -9.88 -9.37 16.19
C PRO A 165 -9.90 -9.74 17.69
N LYS A 166 -9.15 -10.76 18.09
CA LYS A 166 -9.01 -11.18 19.50
C LYS A 166 -8.01 -10.31 20.29
N ASP A 167 -7.18 -9.53 19.63
CA ASP A 167 -6.21 -8.61 20.28
C ASP A 167 -6.93 -7.30 20.68
N MET A 168 -7.75 -7.39 21.70
CA MET A 168 -8.60 -6.29 22.17
C MET A 168 -7.79 -5.09 22.68
N SER A 169 -6.60 -5.33 23.22
CA SER A 169 -5.70 -4.26 23.70
C SER A 169 -5.24 -3.39 22.55
N ARG A 170 -4.81 -4.05 21.46
CA ARG A 170 -4.37 -3.35 20.25
C ARG A 170 -5.54 -2.62 19.57
N VAL A 171 -6.70 -3.25 19.44
CA VAL A 171 -7.91 -2.62 18.88
C VAL A 171 -8.31 -1.38 19.68
N ARG A 172 -8.18 -1.41 21.00
CA ARG A 172 -8.46 -0.26 21.87
C ARG A 172 -7.46 0.87 21.61
N TRP A 173 -6.16 0.54 21.58
CA TRP A 173 -5.11 1.52 21.29
C TRP A 173 -5.35 2.22 19.94
N GLU A 174 -5.64 1.47 18.88
CA GLU A 174 -5.96 2.03 17.56
C GLU A 174 -7.19 2.95 17.60
N ARG A 175 -8.24 2.55 18.35
CA ARG A 175 -9.45 3.37 18.51
C ARG A 175 -9.16 4.69 19.20
N ASP A 176 -8.38 4.66 20.28
CA ASP A 176 -8.02 5.85 21.03
C ASP A 176 -7.14 6.79 20.20
N ALA A 177 -6.20 6.24 19.42
CA ALA A 177 -5.35 6.98 18.50
C ALA A 177 -6.16 7.67 17.39
N LEU A 178 -7.08 6.97 16.74
CA LEU A 178 -7.97 7.53 15.70
C LEU A 178 -8.92 8.59 16.29
N ARG A 179 -9.43 8.37 17.50
CA ARG A 179 -10.25 9.36 18.21
C ARG A 179 -9.44 10.62 18.49
N ALA A 180 -8.22 10.49 19.02
CA ALA A 180 -7.35 11.63 19.29
C ALA A 180 -7.07 12.45 18.02
N ALA A 181 -6.83 11.77 16.89
CA ALA A 181 -6.64 12.43 15.60
C ALA A 181 -7.89 13.21 15.16
N THR A 182 -9.08 12.61 15.24
CA THR A 182 -10.33 13.27 14.79
C THR A 182 -10.75 14.44 15.69
N VAL A 183 -10.52 14.36 17.00
CA VAL A 183 -10.77 15.46 17.95
C VAL A 183 -9.90 16.69 17.63
N ARG A 184 -8.69 16.47 17.11
CA ARG A 184 -7.77 17.54 16.68
C ARG A 184 -7.98 18.00 15.23
N GLY A 185 -9.08 17.59 14.58
CA GLY A 185 -9.39 17.96 13.19
C GLY A 185 -8.66 17.14 12.14
N GLY A 186 -7.87 16.13 12.53
CA GLY A 186 -7.18 15.23 11.61
C GLY A 186 -8.13 14.42 10.72
N ARG A 187 -7.64 14.02 9.56
CA ARG A 187 -8.38 13.22 8.58
C ARG A 187 -7.88 11.78 8.60
N ILE A 188 -8.82 10.86 8.39
CA ILE A 188 -8.53 9.42 8.31
C ILE A 188 -8.78 8.95 6.89
N GLY A 189 -7.74 8.47 6.23
CA GLY A 189 -7.78 7.98 4.86
C GLY A 189 -8.38 6.58 4.77
N ALA A 190 -9.49 6.43 4.07
CA ALA A 190 -10.07 5.13 3.79
C ALA A 190 -9.64 4.64 2.40
N ILE A 191 -8.91 3.53 2.34
CA ILE A 191 -8.36 2.96 1.10
C ILE A 191 -9.39 2.22 0.24
N SER A 192 -10.60 2.01 0.77
CA SER A 192 -11.73 1.37 0.09
C SER A 192 -13.04 1.78 0.77
N SER A 193 -14.20 1.54 0.11
CA SER A 193 -15.50 1.75 0.77
C SER A 193 -15.71 0.74 1.91
N HIS A 194 -15.16 -0.47 1.80
CA HIS A 194 -15.13 -1.44 2.90
C HIS A 194 -14.40 -0.87 4.12
N MET A 195 -13.16 -0.34 3.93
CA MET A 195 -12.42 0.30 5.02
C MET A 195 -13.14 1.52 5.60
N ARG A 196 -13.83 2.33 4.77
CA ARG A 196 -14.67 3.44 5.26
C ARG A 196 -15.76 2.94 6.21
N GLY A 197 -16.50 1.91 5.81
CA GLY A 197 -17.54 1.30 6.64
C GLY A 197 -16.96 0.70 7.92
N HIS A 198 -15.84 -0.01 7.80
CA HIS A 198 -15.13 -0.63 8.91
C HIS A 198 -14.63 0.40 9.94
N LEU A 199 -14.02 1.51 9.51
CA LEU A 199 -13.58 2.59 10.40
C LEU A 199 -14.75 3.21 11.17
N VAL A 200 -15.91 3.40 10.54
CA VAL A 200 -17.11 3.90 11.21
C VAL A 200 -17.65 2.89 12.23
N VAL A 201 -17.81 1.64 11.83
CA VAL A 201 -18.49 0.62 12.66
C VAL A 201 -17.57 0.11 13.78
N SER A 202 -16.33 -0.24 13.47
CA SER A 202 -15.42 -0.89 14.42
C SER A 202 -14.61 0.09 15.27
N TYR A 203 -14.37 1.28 14.77
CA TYR A 203 -13.52 2.29 15.43
C TYR A 203 -14.25 3.57 15.80
N ALA A 204 -15.55 3.68 15.50
CA ALA A 204 -16.38 4.86 15.74
C ALA A 204 -15.81 6.17 15.17
N VAL A 205 -15.07 6.08 14.04
CA VAL A 205 -14.55 7.26 13.36
C VAL A 205 -15.70 8.06 12.76
N PRO A 206 -15.83 9.37 13.05
CA PRO A 206 -16.89 10.20 12.48
C PRO A 206 -16.80 10.22 10.93
N ARG A 207 -17.94 10.04 10.26
CA ARG A 207 -17.99 10.01 8.78
C ARG A 207 -17.37 11.24 8.13
N GLY A 208 -17.55 12.43 8.73
CA GLY A 208 -17.00 13.69 8.25
C GLY A 208 -15.47 13.79 8.36
N SER A 209 -14.83 12.99 9.21
CA SER A 209 -13.38 12.95 9.34
C SER A 209 -12.73 11.97 8.36
N ILE A 210 -13.51 11.13 7.64
CA ILE A 210 -12.98 10.14 6.71
C ILE A 210 -12.89 10.72 5.30
N VAL A 211 -11.69 10.73 4.74
CA VAL A 211 -11.44 11.06 3.32
C VAL A 211 -11.19 9.78 2.52
N SER A 212 -11.60 9.78 1.25
CA SER A 212 -11.32 8.65 0.35
C SER A 212 -9.88 8.75 -0.14
N VAL A 213 -9.11 7.70 0.07
CA VAL A 213 -7.72 7.50 -0.39
C VAL A 213 -7.64 6.13 -1.05
N PRO A 214 -8.37 5.90 -2.15
CA PRO A 214 -8.45 4.56 -2.74
C PRO A 214 -7.06 4.11 -3.18
N ASN A 215 -6.70 2.87 -2.86
CA ASN A 215 -5.47 2.29 -3.40
C ASN A 215 -5.55 2.22 -4.93
N GLY A 216 -4.39 2.36 -5.55
CA GLY A 216 -4.23 2.31 -6.99
C GLY A 216 -2.87 1.77 -7.40
N LEU A 217 -2.54 1.93 -8.66
CA LEU A 217 -1.25 1.63 -9.25
C LEU A 217 -0.62 2.92 -9.79
N ILE A 218 0.68 3.05 -9.63
CA ILE A 218 1.48 4.07 -10.32
C ILE A 218 1.83 3.62 -11.74
N GLN A 219 2.29 4.54 -12.57
CA GLN A 219 2.56 4.27 -13.98
C GLN A 219 3.53 3.09 -14.20
N GLU A 220 4.58 2.96 -13.38
CA GLU A 220 5.55 1.88 -13.46
C GLU A 220 4.94 0.51 -13.15
N GLU A 221 3.99 0.45 -12.24
CA GLU A 221 3.29 -0.78 -11.89
C GLU A 221 2.29 -1.22 -12.99
N MET A 222 1.86 -0.29 -13.84
CA MET A 222 1.02 -0.55 -15.00
C MET A 222 1.84 -0.87 -16.27
N ALA A 223 3.13 -0.56 -16.27
CA ALA A 223 3.99 -0.79 -17.41
C ALA A 223 4.25 -2.29 -17.63
N ARG A 224 4.35 -2.68 -18.88
CA ARG A 224 4.72 -4.05 -19.22
C ARG A 224 6.21 -4.26 -18.92
N PRO A 225 6.59 -5.35 -18.23
CA PRO A 225 7.99 -5.64 -17.97
C PRO A 225 8.74 -5.90 -19.29
N THR A 226 10.01 -5.52 -19.37
CA THR A 226 10.88 -5.72 -20.55
C THR A 226 11.09 -7.21 -20.86
N SER A 227 11.03 -8.06 -19.82
CA SER A 227 11.12 -9.52 -19.98
C SER A 227 10.20 -10.21 -18.97
N VAL A 228 9.63 -11.34 -19.38
CA VAL A 228 8.86 -12.21 -18.48
C VAL A 228 9.75 -13.41 -18.15
N PRO A 229 10.11 -13.63 -16.88
CA PRO A 229 10.94 -14.75 -16.46
C PRO A 229 10.32 -16.11 -16.84
N PRO A 230 11.12 -17.17 -17.00
CA PRO A 230 10.63 -18.47 -17.36
C PRO A 230 9.67 -19.03 -16.31
N LEU A 231 8.59 -19.65 -16.78
CA LEU A 231 7.62 -20.33 -15.93
C LEU A 231 8.18 -21.67 -15.41
N PRO A 232 7.67 -22.17 -14.28
CA PRO A 232 7.80 -23.58 -13.93
C PRO A 232 7.41 -24.48 -15.13
N PHE A 233 8.15 -25.55 -15.35
CA PHE A 233 8.00 -26.36 -16.55
C PHE A 233 6.55 -26.77 -16.85
N LYS A 234 5.82 -27.24 -15.85
CA LYS A 234 4.42 -27.67 -15.97
C LYS A 234 3.44 -26.54 -16.29
N ALA A 235 3.78 -25.30 -15.93
CA ALA A 235 2.94 -24.13 -16.16
C ALA A 235 2.97 -23.64 -17.62
N ARG A 236 3.92 -24.10 -18.45
CA ARG A 236 4.13 -23.60 -19.81
C ARG A 236 2.96 -23.89 -20.75
N ALA A 237 2.22 -24.97 -20.53
CA ALA A 237 1.05 -25.34 -21.33
C ALA A 237 -0.22 -24.54 -20.96
N GLY A 238 -0.19 -23.85 -19.87
CA GLY A 238 -1.28 -23.05 -19.31
C GLY A 238 -1.34 -23.18 -17.81
N PHE A 239 -1.60 -22.06 -17.12
CA PHE A 239 -1.62 -22.06 -15.65
C PHE A 239 -2.64 -21.11 -15.05
N ILE A 240 -3.01 -21.42 -13.81
CA ILE A 240 -3.74 -20.55 -12.87
C ILE A 240 -2.70 -19.94 -11.95
N LEU A 241 -2.78 -18.65 -11.68
CA LEU A 241 -1.93 -17.96 -10.71
C LEU A 241 -2.73 -17.53 -9.49
N ALA A 242 -2.27 -17.95 -8.31
CA ALA A 242 -2.69 -17.39 -7.05
C ALA A 242 -1.45 -16.95 -6.27
N MET A 243 -1.46 -15.72 -5.73
CA MET A 243 -0.30 -15.15 -5.05
C MET A 243 -0.69 -14.33 -3.83
N GLY A 244 0.19 -14.24 -2.86
CA GLY A 244 0.01 -13.45 -1.65
C GLY A 244 0.80 -14.01 -0.47
N ARG A 245 0.64 -13.36 0.69
CA ARG A 245 1.29 -13.83 1.92
C ARG A 245 0.76 -15.21 2.33
N ALA A 246 1.63 -16.05 2.86
CA ALA A 246 1.29 -17.37 3.38
C ALA A 246 0.57 -17.27 4.73
N VAL A 247 -0.65 -16.76 4.73
CA VAL A 247 -1.50 -16.63 5.93
C VAL A 247 -2.92 -17.13 5.66
N PRO A 248 -3.60 -17.73 6.65
CA PRO A 248 -4.92 -18.32 6.46
C PRO A 248 -6.01 -17.37 5.93
N THR A 249 -5.87 -16.05 6.19
CA THR A 249 -6.82 -15.06 5.68
C THR A 249 -6.78 -14.91 4.16
N LYS A 250 -5.74 -15.42 3.49
CA LYS A 250 -5.65 -15.44 2.02
C LYS A 250 -6.40 -16.61 1.38
N GLY A 251 -6.89 -17.59 2.15
CA GLY A 251 -7.80 -18.64 1.68
C GLY A 251 -7.22 -19.57 0.62
N PHE A 252 -5.89 -19.77 0.59
CA PHE A 252 -5.27 -20.69 -0.37
C PHE A 252 -5.73 -22.14 -0.18
N ASP A 253 -6.03 -22.52 1.04
CA ASP A 253 -6.62 -23.81 1.35
C ASP A 253 -8.05 -23.96 0.79
N ASP A 254 -8.87 -22.90 0.76
CA ASP A 254 -10.17 -22.88 0.06
C ASP A 254 -9.99 -23.07 -1.46
N LEU A 255 -8.94 -22.50 -2.05
CA LEU A 255 -8.61 -22.70 -3.47
C LEU A 255 -8.20 -24.15 -3.78
N LEU A 256 -7.37 -24.75 -2.92
CA LEU A 256 -6.98 -26.17 -3.11
C LEU A 256 -8.20 -27.09 -3.00
N GLU A 257 -9.10 -26.81 -2.08
CA GLU A 257 -10.36 -27.54 -1.94
C GLU A 257 -11.28 -27.31 -3.16
N ALA A 258 -11.37 -26.09 -3.69
CA ALA A 258 -12.12 -25.81 -4.92
C ALA A 258 -11.58 -26.58 -6.12
N LEU A 259 -10.27 -26.69 -6.26
CA LEU A 259 -9.63 -27.48 -7.33
C LEU A 259 -9.85 -28.98 -7.16
N ARG A 260 -9.86 -29.48 -5.90
CA ARG A 260 -10.24 -30.87 -5.58
C ARG A 260 -11.67 -31.18 -6.06
N LEU A 261 -12.61 -30.28 -5.72
CA LEU A 261 -14.02 -30.42 -6.13
C LEU A 261 -14.20 -30.41 -7.66
N LEU A 262 -13.45 -29.58 -8.38
CA LEU A 262 -13.45 -29.57 -9.85
C LEU A 262 -12.91 -30.88 -10.42
N LYS A 263 -11.81 -31.38 -9.87
CA LYS A 263 -11.20 -32.66 -10.29
C LYS A 263 -12.17 -33.85 -10.09
N GLU A 264 -12.89 -33.90 -8.96
CA GLU A 264 -13.89 -34.92 -8.67
C GLU A 264 -15.08 -34.90 -9.63
N ARG A 265 -15.38 -33.71 -10.19
CA ARG A 265 -16.39 -33.56 -11.26
C ARG A 265 -15.86 -33.87 -12.65
N GLY A 266 -14.63 -34.37 -12.77
CA GLY A 266 -13.98 -34.68 -14.03
C GLY A 266 -13.38 -33.50 -14.78
N PHE A 267 -13.39 -32.29 -14.19
CA PHE A 267 -12.81 -31.11 -14.82
C PHE A 267 -11.28 -31.06 -14.62
N ARG A 268 -10.56 -31.00 -15.72
CA ARG A 268 -9.10 -30.86 -15.70
C ARG A 268 -8.72 -29.37 -15.71
N ALA A 269 -8.44 -28.84 -14.52
CA ALA A 269 -7.94 -27.49 -14.39
C ALA A 269 -6.50 -27.36 -14.93
N PRO A 270 -6.09 -26.22 -15.49
CA PRO A 270 -4.70 -25.91 -15.79
C PRO A 270 -3.80 -26.01 -14.55
N HIS A 271 -2.49 -26.16 -14.76
CA HIS A 271 -1.51 -26.20 -13.69
C HIS A 271 -1.65 -25.01 -12.72
N LEU A 272 -1.70 -25.25 -11.40
CA LEU A 272 -1.73 -24.18 -10.41
C LEU A 272 -0.30 -23.72 -10.07
N VAL A 273 0.00 -22.44 -10.26
CA VAL A 273 1.15 -21.78 -9.64
C VAL A 273 0.64 -21.05 -8.41
N LEU A 274 0.92 -21.61 -7.24
CA LEU A 274 0.53 -21.06 -5.95
C LEU A 274 1.73 -20.40 -5.27
N ALA A 275 1.79 -19.08 -5.29
CA ALA A 275 2.81 -18.30 -4.61
C ALA A 275 2.30 -17.85 -3.22
N ALA A 276 2.38 -18.74 -2.24
CA ALA A 276 2.11 -18.47 -0.84
C ALA A 276 3.41 -18.09 -0.15
N VAL A 277 3.75 -16.78 -0.20
CA VAL A 277 5.08 -16.29 0.16
C VAL A 277 5.12 -15.72 1.58
N THR A 278 6.30 -15.78 2.20
CA THR A 278 6.63 -15.06 3.42
C THR A 278 7.62 -13.95 3.12
N SER A 279 7.63 -12.93 3.98
CA SER A 279 8.61 -11.85 3.94
C SER A 279 9.93 -12.20 4.61
N ASP A 280 9.89 -13.19 5.50
CA ASP A 280 11.06 -13.59 6.25
C ASP A 280 11.92 -14.54 5.41
N GLU A 281 13.22 -14.30 5.42
CA GLU A 281 14.25 -15.21 4.85
C GLU A 281 14.39 -16.51 5.66
N HIS A 282 13.35 -16.92 6.35
CA HIS A 282 13.35 -18.19 7.05
C HIS A 282 13.68 -19.30 6.06
N GLU A 283 14.75 -20.04 6.33
CA GLU A 283 15.18 -21.17 5.51
C GLU A 283 14.09 -22.25 5.43
N ARG A 284 13.17 -22.27 6.38
CA ARG A 284 12.12 -23.31 6.50
C ARG A 284 10.74 -22.74 6.14
N PRO A 285 9.92 -23.53 5.46
CA PRO A 285 8.52 -23.19 5.24
C PRO A 285 7.77 -23.00 6.56
N THR A 286 6.77 -22.11 6.55
CA THR A 286 5.86 -21.97 7.71
C THR A 286 4.91 -23.16 7.81
N SER A 287 4.33 -23.39 8.99
CA SER A 287 3.32 -24.46 9.19
C SER A 287 2.15 -24.37 8.20
N TYR A 288 1.73 -23.15 7.81
CA TYR A 288 0.69 -22.98 6.80
C TYR A 288 1.15 -23.39 5.39
N GLN A 289 2.39 -23.10 5.03
CA GLN A 289 2.97 -23.56 3.76
C GLN A 289 3.12 -25.07 3.72
N GLU A 290 3.50 -25.68 4.83
CA GLU A 290 3.57 -27.15 4.97
C GLU A 290 2.18 -27.80 4.84
N ASP A 291 1.14 -27.22 5.46
CA ASP A 291 -0.24 -27.65 5.30
C ASP A 291 -0.72 -27.57 3.83
N LEU A 292 -0.42 -26.43 3.15
CA LEU A 292 -0.74 -26.29 1.74
C LEU A 292 -0.03 -27.37 0.88
N ALA A 293 1.26 -27.63 1.13
CA ALA A 293 1.99 -28.68 0.43
C ALA A 293 1.42 -30.07 0.69
N ALA A 294 1.00 -30.36 1.92
CA ALA A 294 0.36 -31.61 2.29
C ALA A 294 -0.99 -31.78 1.56
N ARG A 295 -1.83 -30.75 1.50
CA ARG A 295 -3.11 -30.77 0.77
C ARG A 295 -2.91 -30.96 -0.73
N ILE A 296 -1.95 -30.28 -1.35
CA ILE A 296 -1.61 -30.46 -2.78
C ILE A 296 -1.32 -31.93 -3.06
N ARG A 297 -0.51 -32.59 -2.22
CA ARG A 297 -0.20 -34.03 -2.36
C ARG A 297 -1.43 -34.92 -2.12
N ALA A 298 -2.14 -34.68 -1.00
CA ALA A 298 -3.30 -35.49 -0.62
C ALA A 298 -4.43 -35.45 -1.66
N TYR A 299 -4.66 -34.30 -2.27
CA TYR A 299 -5.67 -34.11 -3.32
C TYR A 299 -5.14 -34.50 -4.73
N GLY A 300 -3.85 -34.82 -4.83
CA GLY A 300 -3.19 -35.13 -6.10
C GLY A 300 -3.40 -34.03 -7.14
N LEU A 301 -3.20 -32.77 -6.74
CA LEU A 301 -3.36 -31.60 -7.61
C LEU A 301 -2.10 -31.37 -8.43
N ASP A 302 -2.28 -30.96 -9.69
CA ASP A 302 -1.19 -30.50 -10.54
C ASP A 302 -0.85 -29.05 -10.17
N ALA A 303 0.09 -28.86 -9.25
CA ALA A 303 0.44 -27.56 -8.68
C ALA A 303 1.93 -27.42 -8.39
N THR A 304 2.44 -26.19 -8.51
CA THR A 304 3.74 -25.75 -7.99
C THR A 304 3.50 -24.76 -6.85
N LEU A 305 4.01 -25.08 -5.66
CA LEU A 305 4.00 -24.18 -4.51
C LEU A 305 5.31 -23.39 -4.46
N ILE A 306 5.20 -22.05 -4.45
CA ILE A 306 6.33 -21.13 -4.28
C ILE A 306 6.19 -20.51 -2.88
N THR A 307 7.20 -20.71 -2.06
CA THR A 307 7.19 -20.29 -0.65
C THR A 307 7.94 -18.99 -0.37
N ARG A 308 8.79 -18.55 -1.32
CA ARG A 308 9.59 -17.32 -1.21
C ARG A 308 9.16 -16.31 -2.26
N PHE A 309 9.19 -15.04 -1.88
CA PHE A 309 8.89 -13.96 -2.83
C PHE A 309 9.98 -13.89 -3.92
N THR A 310 9.54 -13.68 -5.14
CA THR A 310 10.39 -13.33 -6.27
C THR A 310 9.64 -12.36 -7.19
N PRO A 311 10.29 -11.35 -7.78
CA PRO A 311 9.69 -10.45 -8.75
C PRO A 311 9.07 -11.15 -9.97
N ALA A 312 9.58 -12.35 -10.31
CA ALA A 312 9.05 -13.19 -11.37
C ALA A 312 7.54 -13.46 -11.23
N ILE A 313 7.05 -13.64 -10.02
CA ILE A 313 5.64 -13.94 -9.74
C ILE A 313 4.71 -12.88 -10.33
N ARG A 314 5.02 -11.60 -10.16
CA ARG A 314 4.23 -10.50 -10.73
C ARG A 314 4.39 -10.39 -12.24
N ALA A 315 5.59 -10.60 -12.75
CA ALA A 315 5.85 -10.57 -14.20
C ALA A 315 5.06 -11.65 -14.95
N TRP A 316 4.73 -12.77 -14.30
CA TRP A 316 3.89 -13.82 -14.91
C TRP A 316 2.45 -13.41 -15.17
N LEU A 317 1.96 -12.32 -14.59
CA LEU A 317 0.67 -11.73 -14.97
C LEU A 317 0.61 -11.35 -16.45
N HIS A 318 1.74 -11.03 -17.07
CA HIS A 318 1.87 -10.72 -18.49
C HIS A 318 2.11 -11.94 -19.38
N ASN A 319 2.16 -13.15 -18.83
CA ASN A 319 2.46 -14.35 -19.58
C ASN A 319 1.22 -14.84 -20.37
N PRO A 320 1.33 -15.10 -21.69
CA PRO A 320 0.20 -15.53 -22.52
C PRO A 320 -0.35 -16.92 -22.15
N ALA A 321 0.41 -17.75 -21.44
CA ALA A 321 -0.05 -19.03 -20.90
C ALA A 321 -0.96 -18.91 -19.68
N LEU A 322 -1.08 -17.71 -19.07
CA LEU A 322 -1.96 -17.47 -17.93
C LEU A 322 -3.43 -17.62 -18.33
N ARG A 323 -4.15 -18.50 -17.61
CA ARG A 323 -5.56 -18.82 -17.88
C ARG A 323 -6.52 -18.14 -16.92
N ALA A 324 -6.13 -17.97 -15.67
CA ALA A 324 -6.88 -17.23 -14.65
C ALA A 324 -5.97 -16.74 -13.53
N VAL A 325 -6.34 -15.61 -12.91
CA VAL A 325 -5.77 -15.15 -11.64
C VAL A 325 -6.82 -15.38 -10.56
N VAL A 326 -6.42 -15.99 -9.43
CA VAL A 326 -7.35 -16.30 -8.34
C VAL A 326 -6.93 -15.61 -7.05
N VAL A 327 -7.88 -14.88 -6.45
CA VAL A 327 -7.71 -14.17 -5.17
C VAL A 327 -8.74 -14.70 -4.18
N PRO A 328 -8.46 -15.83 -3.51
CA PRO A 328 -9.45 -16.55 -2.67
C PRO A 328 -9.54 -16.01 -1.25
N SER A 329 -9.18 -14.73 -1.03
CA SER A 329 -9.05 -14.13 0.30
C SER A 329 -10.33 -14.24 1.11
N ARG A 330 -10.18 -14.55 2.40
CA ARG A 330 -11.26 -14.57 3.41
C ARG A 330 -11.49 -13.19 4.01
N GLU A 331 -10.44 -12.38 4.01
CA GLU A 331 -10.40 -11.01 4.50
C GLU A 331 -9.48 -10.20 3.59
N GLU A 332 -9.93 -9.04 3.10
CA GLU A 332 -9.12 -8.17 2.26
C GLU A 332 -9.51 -6.70 2.41
N PRO A 333 -8.70 -5.85 3.03
CA PRO A 333 -9.03 -4.43 3.20
C PRO A 333 -9.25 -3.69 1.88
N PHE A 334 -8.49 -4.06 0.84
CA PHE A 334 -8.61 -3.50 -0.51
C PHE A 334 -8.45 -4.56 -1.61
N GLY A 335 -7.27 -5.19 -1.72
CA GLY A 335 -6.93 -6.17 -2.76
C GLY A 335 -6.27 -5.55 -3.99
N ARG A 336 -4.92 -5.47 -3.98
CA ARG A 336 -4.14 -4.94 -5.12
C ARG A 336 -4.02 -5.92 -6.29
N ILE A 337 -4.02 -7.22 -6.01
CA ILE A 337 -3.77 -8.27 -7.02
C ILE A 337 -4.73 -8.20 -8.21
N PRO A 338 -6.05 -7.98 -8.03
CA PRO A 338 -6.94 -7.75 -9.16
C PRO A 338 -6.52 -6.56 -10.03
N LEU A 339 -6.10 -5.45 -9.44
CA LEU A 339 -5.65 -4.28 -10.21
C LEU A 339 -4.38 -4.57 -11.01
N GLU A 340 -3.41 -5.27 -10.40
CA GLU A 340 -2.17 -5.72 -11.06
C GLU A 340 -2.48 -6.66 -12.24
N ALA A 341 -3.44 -7.58 -12.06
CA ALA A 341 -3.91 -8.46 -13.11
C ALA A 341 -4.60 -7.70 -14.25
N PHE A 342 -5.46 -6.74 -13.93
CA PHE A 342 -6.15 -5.91 -14.93
C PHE A 342 -5.16 -5.03 -15.71
N ALA A 343 -4.21 -4.39 -15.04
CA ALA A 343 -3.17 -3.60 -15.67
C ALA A 343 -2.30 -4.42 -16.62
N ALA A 344 -1.97 -5.64 -16.21
CA ALA A 344 -1.22 -6.59 -17.05
C ALA A 344 -2.03 -7.14 -18.24
N GLY A 345 -3.35 -6.88 -18.29
CA GLY A 345 -4.25 -7.53 -19.25
C GLY A 345 -4.28 -9.05 -19.08
N ALA A 346 -4.13 -9.53 -17.83
CA ALA A 346 -4.15 -10.95 -17.48
C ALA A 346 -5.48 -11.62 -17.87
N GLY A 347 -5.51 -12.95 -17.84
CA GLY A 347 -6.73 -13.73 -18.06
C GLY A 347 -7.83 -13.37 -17.05
N PRO A 348 -8.99 -14.04 -17.07
CA PRO A 348 -10.05 -13.71 -16.14
C PRO A 348 -9.58 -13.72 -14.69
N VAL A 349 -10.05 -12.74 -13.92
CA VAL A 349 -9.79 -12.68 -12.48
C VAL A 349 -10.95 -13.35 -11.76
N VAL A 350 -10.65 -14.26 -10.85
CA VAL A 350 -11.60 -14.87 -9.92
C VAL A 350 -11.26 -14.38 -8.52
N ALA A 351 -12.20 -13.75 -7.84
CA ALA A 351 -11.97 -13.28 -6.48
C ALA A 351 -13.18 -13.59 -5.57
N THR A 352 -12.90 -13.69 -4.29
CA THR A 352 -14.02 -13.67 -3.32
C THR A 352 -14.58 -12.26 -3.20
N THR A 353 -15.78 -12.15 -2.65
CA THR A 353 -16.39 -10.84 -2.31
C THR A 353 -15.90 -10.29 -0.97
N ALA A 354 -14.76 -10.77 -0.46
CA ALA A 354 -14.20 -10.33 0.82
C ALA A 354 -13.77 -8.87 0.76
N GLY A 355 -14.35 -8.06 1.61
CA GLY A 355 -13.91 -6.68 1.85
C GLY A 355 -13.83 -5.80 0.59
N GLY A 356 -12.65 -5.24 0.33
CA GLY A 356 -12.41 -4.36 -0.81
C GLY A 356 -12.42 -5.05 -2.17
N LEU A 357 -12.30 -6.39 -2.23
CA LEU A 357 -12.33 -7.14 -3.49
C LEU A 357 -13.65 -6.93 -4.25
N ALA A 358 -14.77 -6.84 -3.55
CA ALA A 358 -16.09 -6.63 -4.14
C ALA A 358 -16.21 -5.30 -4.92
N GLN A 359 -15.28 -4.37 -4.76
CA GLN A 359 -15.25 -3.09 -5.48
C GLN A 359 -14.45 -3.15 -6.77
N THR A 360 -13.53 -4.11 -6.88
CA THR A 360 -12.62 -4.26 -8.01
C THR A 360 -13.03 -5.39 -8.93
N VAL A 361 -13.46 -6.53 -8.36
CA VAL A 361 -13.94 -7.68 -9.12
C VAL A 361 -15.46 -7.75 -9.04
N VAL A 362 -16.11 -7.33 -10.12
CA VAL A 362 -17.56 -7.32 -10.27
C VAL A 362 -17.96 -8.46 -11.19
N GLU A 363 -18.94 -9.27 -10.71
CA GLU A 363 -19.42 -10.46 -11.41
C GLU A 363 -19.84 -10.16 -12.85
N GLY A 364 -19.20 -10.87 -13.79
CA GLY A 364 -19.49 -10.75 -15.22
C GLY A 364 -19.06 -9.42 -15.87
N GLU A 365 -18.49 -8.46 -15.12
CA GLU A 365 -18.01 -7.17 -15.67
C GLU A 365 -16.47 -7.12 -15.73
N THR A 366 -15.80 -7.35 -14.62
CA THR A 366 -14.34 -7.35 -14.52
C THR A 366 -13.76 -8.71 -14.18
N GLY A 367 -14.60 -9.67 -13.76
CA GLY A 367 -14.16 -11.03 -13.42
C GLY A 367 -15.33 -11.89 -12.94
N PHE A 368 -14.99 -12.92 -12.17
CA PHE A 368 -15.94 -13.84 -11.56
C PHE A 368 -15.79 -13.81 -10.05
N THR A 369 -16.91 -13.82 -9.34
CA THR A 369 -16.91 -13.71 -7.88
C THR A 369 -17.32 -14.99 -7.20
N ALA A 370 -16.85 -15.18 -5.95
CA ALA A 370 -17.20 -16.27 -5.07
C ALA A 370 -17.48 -15.75 -3.65
N ALA A 371 -18.30 -16.47 -2.89
CA ALA A 371 -18.44 -16.20 -1.47
C ALA A 371 -17.12 -16.52 -0.72
N PRO A 372 -16.65 -15.67 0.22
CA PRO A 372 -15.48 -16.00 1.02
C PRO A 372 -15.74 -17.21 1.92
N ARG A 373 -14.71 -18.02 2.17
CA ARG A 373 -14.77 -19.26 2.96
C ARG A 373 -15.71 -20.35 2.35
N ASP A 374 -15.98 -20.28 1.06
CA ASP A 374 -16.82 -21.23 0.35
C ASP A 374 -16.10 -21.80 -0.88
N ALA A 375 -15.49 -22.97 -0.71
CA ALA A 375 -14.76 -23.66 -1.76
C ALA A 375 -15.66 -24.10 -2.93
N ARG A 376 -16.97 -24.36 -2.70
CA ARG A 376 -17.93 -24.74 -3.74
C ARG A 376 -18.25 -23.52 -4.63
N SER A 377 -18.51 -22.37 -4.00
CA SER A 377 -18.69 -21.10 -4.69
C SER A 377 -17.43 -20.75 -5.51
N LEU A 378 -16.24 -20.91 -4.92
CA LEU A 378 -14.96 -20.64 -5.60
C LEU A 378 -14.74 -21.61 -6.77
N ALA A 379 -15.06 -22.90 -6.62
CA ALA A 379 -14.99 -23.89 -7.71
C ALA A 379 -15.91 -23.50 -8.89
N SER A 380 -17.14 -23.07 -8.59
CA SER A 380 -18.09 -22.61 -9.61
C SER A 380 -17.57 -21.38 -10.38
N ALA A 381 -17.08 -20.37 -9.65
CA ALA A 381 -16.50 -19.16 -10.25
C ALA A 381 -15.27 -19.49 -11.11
N LEU A 382 -14.38 -20.35 -10.61
CA LEU A 382 -13.19 -20.77 -11.32
C LEU A 382 -13.52 -21.57 -12.58
N HIS A 383 -14.51 -22.47 -12.52
CA HIS A 383 -14.99 -23.20 -13.69
C HIS A 383 -15.49 -22.25 -14.78
N ARG A 384 -16.33 -21.27 -14.44
CA ARG A 384 -16.82 -20.24 -15.38
C ARG A 384 -15.66 -19.47 -15.99
N ALA A 385 -14.68 -19.03 -15.20
CA ALA A 385 -13.51 -18.31 -15.68
C ALA A 385 -12.66 -19.13 -16.67
N LEU A 386 -12.50 -20.43 -16.43
CA LEU A 386 -11.70 -21.32 -17.29
C LEU A 386 -12.42 -21.77 -18.55
N THR A 387 -13.77 -21.69 -18.59
CA THR A 387 -14.61 -22.07 -19.73
C THR A 387 -15.19 -20.86 -20.47
N VAL A 388 -14.86 -19.65 -20.06
CA VAL A 388 -15.35 -18.43 -20.67
C VAL A 388 -14.96 -18.32 -22.16
N LEU A 389 -15.88 -17.87 -23.00
CA LEU A 389 -15.64 -17.72 -24.44
C LEU A 389 -14.58 -16.63 -24.70
N PRO A 390 -13.77 -16.73 -25.78
CA PRO A 390 -12.72 -15.76 -26.08
C PRO A 390 -13.21 -14.31 -26.11
N ARG A 391 -14.34 -14.03 -26.78
CA ARG A 391 -14.89 -12.66 -26.84
C ARG A 391 -15.24 -12.10 -25.45
N GLU A 392 -15.83 -12.90 -24.60
CA GLU A 392 -16.19 -12.53 -23.25
C GLU A 392 -14.95 -12.30 -22.38
N ARG A 393 -13.96 -13.15 -22.50
CA ARG A 393 -12.65 -12.97 -21.84
C ARG A 393 -12.00 -11.66 -22.25
N ASP A 394 -12.01 -11.29 -23.53
CA ASP A 394 -11.42 -10.05 -24.00
C ASP A 394 -12.20 -8.83 -23.52
N ARG A 395 -13.54 -8.95 -23.39
CA ARG A 395 -14.38 -7.92 -22.78
C ARG A 395 -14.03 -7.72 -21.30
N LEU A 396 -13.94 -8.78 -20.50
CA LEU A 396 -13.56 -8.71 -19.09
C LEU A 396 -12.19 -8.03 -18.91
N ARG A 397 -11.20 -8.41 -19.73
CA ARG A 397 -9.87 -7.80 -19.73
C ARG A 397 -9.90 -6.30 -20.04
N SER A 398 -10.63 -5.91 -21.08
CA SER A 398 -10.76 -4.51 -21.48
C SER A 398 -11.45 -3.68 -20.40
N THR A 399 -12.54 -4.21 -19.81
CA THR A 399 -13.26 -3.54 -18.72
C THR A 399 -12.39 -3.38 -17.48
N GLY A 400 -11.66 -4.44 -17.07
CA GLY A 400 -10.71 -4.38 -15.96
C GLY A 400 -9.60 -3.35 -16.18
N ALA A 401 -8.99 -3.34 -17.37
CA ALA A 401 -7.96 -2.36 -17.71
C ALA A 401 -8.49 -0.91 -17.69
N THR A 402 -9.74 -0.69 -18.14
CA THR A 402 -10.40 0.61 -18.08
C THR A 402 -10.67 1.03 -16.64
N LEU A 403 -11.12 0.11 -15.78
CA LEU A 403 -11.33 0.36 -14.35
C LEU A 403 -10.04 0.87 -13.68
N VAL A 404 -8.89 0.22 -13.95
CA VAL A 404 -7.61 0.65 -13.37
C VAL A 404 -7.28 2.07 -13.80
N ARG A 405 -7.28 2.35 -15.10
CA ARG A 405 -6.94 3.68 -15.63
C ARG A 405 -7.87 4.80 -15.17
N SER A 406 -9.17 4.51 -15.02
CA SER A 406 -10.16 5.54 -14.70
C SER A 406 -10.41 5.77 -13.21
N ARG A 407 -10.16 4.76 -12.35
CA ARG A 407 -10.52 4.83 -10.92
C ARG A 407 -9.39 4.46 -9.98
N HIS A 408 -8.30 3.89 -10.49
CA HIS A 408 -7.18 3.40 -9.69
C HIS A 408 -5.83 3.92 -10.19
N ASP A 409 -5.83 5.04 -10.90
CA ASP A 409 -4.65 5.87 -11.09
C ASP A 409 -4.28 6.50 -9.73
N TYR A 410 -3.16 6.05 -9.19
CA TYR A 410 -2.84 6.41 -7.81
C TYR A 410 -2.31 7.84 -7.70
N GLU A 411 -1.63 8.35 -8.72
CA GLU A 411 -1.15 9.73 -8.74
C GLU A 411 -2.34 10.71 -8.77
N ALA A 412 -3.34 10.46 -9.63
CA ALA A 412 -4.57 11.24 -9.67
C ALA A 412 -5.35 11.17 -8.35
N SER A 413 -5.43 9.98 -7.74
CA SER A 413 -6.12 9.78 -6.45
C SER A 413 -5.44 10.57 -5.32
N ILE A 414 -4.12 10.50 -5.21
CA ILE A 414 -3.36 11.21 -4.17
C ILE A 414 -3.39 12.71 -4.42
N GLY A 415 -3.28 13.16 -5.67
CA GLY A 415 -3.43 14.58 -6.04
C GLY A 415 -4.75 15.15 -5.55
N SER A 416 -5.86 14.48 -5.80
CA SER A 416 -7.20 14.88 -5.33
C SER A 416 -7.32 14.92 -3.80
N VAL A 417 -6.63 14.01 -3.11
CA VAL A 417 -6.60 14.01 -1.64
C VAL A 417 -5.83 15.22 -1.11
N VAL A 418 -4.62 15.47 -1.63
CA VAL A 418 -3.78 16.61 -1.21
C VAL A 418 -4.49 17.93 -1.53
N GLU A 419 -5.10 18.07 -2.72
CA GLU A 419 -5.87 19.26 -3.09
C GLU A 419 -7.01 19.54 -2.11
N ARG A 420 -7.68 18.51 -1.62
CA ARG A 420 -8.80 18.64 -0.67
C ARG A 420 -8.36 19.02 0.73
N ILE A 421 -7.25 18.46 1.26
CA ILE A 421 -6.84 18.61 2.65
C ILE A 421 -5.74 19.64 2.85
N ALA A 422 -4.89 19.86 1.85
CA ALA A 422 -3.74 20.75 1.90
C ALA A 422 -3.45 21.36 0.52
N PRO A 423 -4.40 22.12 -0.10
CA PRO A 423 -4.22 22.68 -1.46
C PRO A 423 -2.99 23.57 -1.57
N TRP A 424 -2.56 24.17 -0.47
CA TRP A 424 -1.35 24.97 -0.35
C TRP A 424 -0.07 24.17 -0.65
N ALA A 425 -0.07 22.85 -0.51
CA ALA A 425 1.08 22.00 -0.75
C ALA A 425 1.42 21.83 -2.25
N LEU A 426 0.43 22.01 -3.14
CA LEU A 426 0.56 21.83 -4.59
C LEU A 426 0.98 23.13 -5.33
N VAL A 427 1.01 24.28 -4.62
CA VAL A 427 1.33 25.57 -5.23
C VAL A 427 2.83 25.86 -5.09
N PRO A 428 3.56 26.16 -6.17
CA PRO A 428 4.95 26.59 -6.09
C PRO A 428 5.10 27.84 -5.22
N ALA A 429 6.15 27.91 -4.40
CA ALA A 429 6.40 29.02 -3.46
C ALA A 429 6.44 30.42 -4.13
N SER A 430 6.79 30.52 -5.41
CA SER A 430 6.85 31.78 -6.17
C SER A 430 5.49 32.41 -6.49
N SER A 431 4.38 31.66 -6.42
CA SER A 431 3.04 32.17 -6.72
C SER A 431 2.30 32.75 -5.50
N ALA A 432 2.83 32.57 -4.30
CA ALA A 432 2.19 33.04 -3.04
C ALA A 432 2.45 34.54 -2.74
N VAL A 433 3.41 35.17 -3.39
CA VAL A 433 3.79 36.60 -3.12
C VAL A 433 2.87 37.61 -3.84
N GLY A 434 1.97 37.17 -4.71
CA GLY A 434 1.16 38.04 -5.57
C GLY A 434 -0.29 38.32 -5.14
N ARG A 435 -0.77 37.87 -3.97
CA ARG A 435 -2.16 38.12 -3.52
C ARG A 435 -2.23 38.81 -2.15
N VAL A 436 -1.64 39.99 -2.07
CA VAL A 436 -2.07 41.00 -1.11
C VAL A 436 -2.46 42.22 -1.91
N ARG A 437 -3.72 42.36 -2.21
CA ARG A 437 -4.45 43.61 -2.46
C ARG A 437 -5.81 43.54 -1.83
#